data_a14d45023050697fb8f0adaa0d246b90
#
_entry.id   a14d45023050697fb8f0adaa0d246b90
#
_cell.length_a   1.000
_cell.length_b   1.000
_cell.length_c   1.000
_cell.angle_alpha   90.00
_cell.angle_beta   90.00
_cell.angle_gamma   90.00
#
_symmetry.space_group_name_H-M   'P 1'
#
loop_
_entity.id
_entity.type
_entity.pdbx_description
1 polymer ?
#
loop_
_entity_poly.entity_id
_entity_poly.type
_entity_poly.pdbx_seq_one_letter_code
_entity_poly.pdbx_strand_id
1 'polypeptide(L)' 'MQGYIIDIKPVKDDDLIVSILTEHEVMTTYRFYGARHSNINLGYKIDFELEMTRSSIPRLKDVIQLGFPWILDNEKMY' A
#
# COMPACT_ATOMS: atom_id res chain seq x y z
N MET A 1 8.30 7.32 2.45
CA MET A 1 8.66 6.07 1.76
C MET A 1 7.80 5.89 0.53
N GLN A 2 8.33 5.23 -0.48
CA GLN A 2 7.59 4.97 -1.72
C GLN A 2 7.60 3.49 -2.06
N GLY A 3 6.53 3.02 -2.66
CA GLY A 3 6.41 1.65 -3.11
C GLY A 3 5.15 1.41 -3.90
N TYR A 4 5.01 0.17 -4.41
CA TYR A 4 3.83 -0.25 -5.17
C TYR A 4 2.98 -1.17 -4.33
N ILE A 5 1.68 -0.97 -4.37
CA ILE A 5 0.73 -1.87 -3.69
C ILE A 5 0.61 -3.14 -4.53
N ILE A 6 1.05 -4.27 -3.98
CA ILE A 6 1.06 -5.55 -4.70
C ILE A 6 0.03 -6.54 -4.21
N ASP A 7 -0.53 -6.33 -3.04
CA ASP A 7 -1.59 -7.19 -2.51
C ASP A 7 -2.43 -6.41 -1.50
N ILE A 8 -3.73 -6.68 -1.49
CA ILE A 8 -4.69 -6.07 -0.56
C ILE A 8 -5.58 -7.18 -0.06
N LYS A 9 -5.61 -7.39 1.25
CA LYS A 9 -6.48 -8.36 1.90
C LYS A 9 -7.46 -7.67 2.83
N PRO A 10 -8.76 -7.74 2.56
CA PRO A 10 -9.73 -7.22 3.51
C PRO A 10 -9.75 -8.06 4.79
N VAL A 11 -9.85 -7.36 5.90
CA VAL A 11 -10.03 -7.96 7.21
C VAL A 11 -11.26 -7.33 7.87
N LYS A 12 -11.47 -7.55 9.15
CA LYS A 12 -12.69 -7.06 9.82
C LYS A 12 -12.83 -5.54 9.77
N ASP A 13 -14.06 -5.06 9.83
CA ASP A 13 -14.40 -3.63 10.01
C ASP A 13 -13.82 -2.68 8.98
N ASP A 14 -13.82 -3.08 7.72
CA ASP A 14 -13.29 -2.27 6.61
C ASP A 14 -11.77 -2.04 6.67
N ASP A 15 -11.06 -2.74 7.52
CA ASP A 15 -9.61 -2.66 7.57
C ASP A 15 -8.97 -3.48 6.45
N LEU A 16 -7.76 -3.11 6.07
CA LEU A 16 -7.01 -3.81 5.03
C LEU A 16 -5.61 -4.17 5.51
N ILE A 17 -5.14 -5.34 5.08
CA ILE A 17 -3.71 -5.66 5.12
C ILE A 17 -3.18 -5.36 3.74
N VAL A 18 -2.20 -4.46 3.66
CA VAL A 18 -1.64 -3.96 2.41
C VAL A 18 -0.18 -4.36 2.31
N SER A 19 0.15 -5.12 1.27
CA SER A 19 1.54 -5.48 0.99
C SER A 19 2.11 -4.52 -0.04
N ILE A 20 3.27 -3.96 0.25
CA ILE A 20 3.89 -2.91 -0.55
C ILE A 20 5.28 -3.36 -0.96
N LEU A 21 5.56 -3.32 -2.25
CA LEU A 21 6.88 -3.59 -2.79
C LEU A 21 7.68 -2.30 -2.83
N THR A 22 8.74 -2.24 -2.03
CA THR A 22 9.70 -1.14 -2.03
C THR A 22 10.95 -1.55 -2.83
N GLU A 23 11.95 -0.67 -2.89
CA GLU A 23 13.20 -0.97 -3.58
C GLU A 23 13.96 -2.17 -3.00
N HIS A 24 13.73 -2.46 -1.73
CA HIS A 24 14.54 -3.45 -1.02
C HIS A 24 13.76 -4.68 -0.56
N GLU A 25 12.45 -4.56 -0.36
CA GLU A 25 11.68 -5.64 0.24
C GLU A 25 10.19 -5.47 0.03
N VAL A 26 9.45 -6.53 0.33
CA VAL A 26 8.00 -6.49 0.45
C VAL A 26 7.65 -6.21 1.90
N MET A 27 6.88 -5.17 2.14
CA MET A 27 6.44 -4.78 3.47
C MET A 27 4.95 -5.09 3.65
N THR A 28 4.60 -5.75 4.75
CA THR A 28 3.21 -5.98 5.12
C THR A 28 2.77 -4.92 6.12
N THR A 29 1.69 -4.22 5.80
CA THR A 29 1.20 -3.11 6.62
C THR A 29 -0.28 -3.27 6.91
N TYR A 30 -0.77 -2.56 7.92
CA TYR A 30 -2.18 -2.57 8.32
C TYR A 30 -2.78 -1.18 8.11
N ARG A 31 -3.88 -1.10 7.35
CA ARG A 31 -4.57 0.17 7.09
C ARG A 31 -5.95 0.16 7.72
N PHE A 32 -6.14 0.96 8.77
CA PHE A 32 -7.45 1.11 9.41
C PHE A 32 -8.43 1.81 8.46
N TYR A 33 -9.61 1.24 8.34
CA TYR A 33 -10.67 1.74 7.44
C TYR A 33 -10.22 1.89 6.00
N GLY A 34 -9.23 1.11 5.59
CA GLY A 34 -8.66 1.19 4.24
C GLY A 34 -9.67 0.95 3.13
N ALA A 35 -10.66 0.10 3.37
CA ALA A 35 -11.70 -0.18 2.39
C ALA A 35 -12.59 1.04 2.10
N ARG A 36 -12.60 2.05 2.96
CA ARG A 36 -13.36 3.28 2.78
C ARG A 36 -12.58 4.38 2.08
N HIS A 37 -11.29 4.18 1.88
CA HIS A 37 -10.41 5.19 1.28
C HIS A 37 -10.04 4.79 -0.14
N SER A 38 -10.23 5.71 -1.07
CA SER A 38 -9.96 5.46 -2.48
C SER A 38 -8.48 5.47 -2.85
N ASN A 39 -7.59 5.81 -1.93
CA ASN A 39 -6.16 5.90 -2.21
C ASN A 39 -5.40 4.58 -2.00
N ILE A 40 -6.10 3.49 -1.71
CA ILE A 40 -5.51 2.16 -1.59
C ILE A 40 -5.98 1.33 -2.79
N ASN A 41 -5.15 1.25 -3.81
CA ASN A 41 -5.48 0.57 -5.05
C ASN A 41 -4.34 -0.33 -5.49
N LEU A 42 -4.68 -1.56 -5.88
CA LEU A 42 -3.70 -2.55 -6.33
C LEU A 42 -2.92 -2.04 -7.54
N GLY A 43 -1.61 -2.20 -7.51
CA GLY A 43 -0.73 -1.84 -8.62
C GLY A 43 -0.29 -0.39 -8.65
N TYR A 44 -0.86 0.46 -7.83
CA TYR A 44 -0.49 1.88 -7.82
C TYR A 44 0.74 2.14 -6.95
N LYS A 45 1.54 3.09 -7.40
CA LYS A 45 2.65 3.62 -6.60
C LYS A 45 2.11 4.61 -5.58
N ILE A 46 2.61 4.52 -4.36
CA ILE A 46 2.22 5.40 -3.26
C ILE A 46 3.45 5.96 -2.56
N ASP A 47 3.28 7.14 -1.98
CA ASP A 47 4.16 7.66 -0.94
C ASP A 47 3.42 7.45 0.39
N PHE A 48 4.11 6.94 1.39
CA PHE A 48 3.47 6.53 2.63
C PHE A 48 4.41 6.64 3.81
N GLU A 49 3.83 6.60 5.01
CA GLU A 49 4.58 6.48 6.25
C GLU A 49 4.07 5.30 7.05
N LEU A 50 4.93 4.79 7.90
CA LEU A 50 4.60 3.68 8.80
C LEU A 50 4.66 4.15 10.25
N GLU A 51 3.67 3.71 11.03
CA GLU A 51 3.64 3.93 12.45
C GLU A 51 3.79 2.60 13.16
N MET A 52 4.78 2.49 14.02
CA MET A 52 4.98 1.27 14.80
C MET A 52 3.90 1.19 15.87
N THR A 53 3.28 0.02 15.95
CA THR A 53 2.24 -0.27 16.93
C THR A 53 2.69 -1.41 17.84
N ARG A 54 1.82 -1.81 18.78
CA ARG A 54 2.09 -2.98 19.62
C ARG A 54 2.04 -4.28 18.82
N SER A 55 1.39 -4.26 17.67
CA SER A 55 1.37 -5.38 16.75
C SER A 55 2.72 -5.50 16.03
N SER A 56 3.03 -6.69 15.56
CA SER A 56 4.22 -6.91 14.73
C SER A 56 4.08 -6.30 13.33
N ILE A 57 2.86 -5.90 12.95
CA ILE A 57 2.59 -5.29 11.64
C ILE A 57 2.44 -3.78 11.83
N PRO A 58 3.28 -2.96 11.18
CA PRO A 58 3.17 -1.50 11.30
C PRO A 58 1.87 -0.99 10.66
N ARG A 59 1.39 0.13 11.18
CA ARG A 59 0.23 0.82 10.64
C ARG A 59 0.65 1.67 9.44
N LEU A 60 -0.06 1.52 8.33
CA LEU A 60 0.12 2.35 7.14
C LEU A 60 -0.64 3.67 7.32
N LYS A 61 0.06 4.79 7.20
CA LYS A 61 -0.56 6.12 7.33
C LYS A 61 -0.02 7.10 6.29
N ASP A 62 -0.68 8.23 6.16
CA ASP A 62 -0.28 9.33 5.27
C ASP A 62 -0.05 8.86 3.83
N VAL A 63 -0.98 8.06 3.33
CA VAL A 63 -0.86 7.49 1.98
C VAL A 63 -1.25 8.51 0.93
N ILE A 64 -0.34 8.76 -0.02
CA ILE A 64 -0.57 9.62 -1.17
C ILE A 64 -0.34 8.80 -2.43
N GLN A 65 -1.33 8.73 -3.30
CA GLN A 65 -1.21 8.01 -4.56
C GLN A 65 -0.37 8.82 -5.55
N LEU A 66 0.67 8.20 -6.12
CA LEU A 66 1.67 8.87 -6.94
C LEU A 66 1.55 8.54 -8.43
N GLY A 67 0.39 8.54 -8.99
CA GLY A 67 0.29 8.44 -10.43
C GLY A 67 -0.06 7.05 -10.94
N PHE A 68 0.66 6.55 -11.95
CA PHE A 68 0.22 5.42 -12.76
C PHE A 68 0.34 4.07 -12.07
N PRO A 69 -0.57 3.13 -12.37
CA PRO A 69 -0.41 1.75 -11.93
C PRO A 69 0.90 1.15 -12.45
N TRP A 70 1.47 0.26 -11.65
CA TRP A 70 2.71 -0.43 -12.01
C TRP A 70 2.64 -1.12 -13.37
N ILE A 71 1.50 -1.71 -13.71
CA ILE A 71 1.31 -2.38 -15.00
C ILE A 71 1.48 -1.41 -16.16
N LEU A 72 0.93 -0.20 -16.06
CA LEU A 72 1.08 0.82 -17.10
C LEU A 72 2.51 1.33 -17.23
N ASP A 73 3.21 1.47 -16.11
CA ASP A 73 4.62 1.85 -16.13
C ASP A 73 5.46 0.80 -16.86
N ASN A 74 5.18 -0.48 -16.64
CA ASN A 74 5.87 -1.56 -17.33
C ASN A 74 5.59 -1.55 -18.83
N GLU A 75 4.37 -1.31 -19.23
CA GLU A 75 4.00 -1.25 -20.65
C GLU A 75 4.72 -0.10 -21.36
N LYS A 76 4.96 1.01 -20.70
CA LYS A 76 5.66 2.15 -21.27
C LYS A 76 7.15 1.89 -21.52
N MET A 77 7.70 0.88 -20.92
CA MET A 77 9.10 0.50 -21.10
C MET A 77 9.34 -0.27 -22.40
N TYR A 78 8.31 -0.67 -23.06
CA TYR A 78 8.38 -1.32 -24.37
C TYR A 78 8.12 -0.30 -25.50
#